data_ac374bf1924389c0a823114254c496dd
#
_entry.id   ac374bf1924389c0a823114254c496dd
#
_cell.length_a   1.000
_cell.length_b   1.000
_cell.length_c   1.000
_cell.angle_alpha   90.00
_cell.angle_beta   90.00
_cell.angle_gamma   90.00
#
_symmetry.space_group_name_H-M   'P 1'
#
loop_
_entity.id
_entity.type
_entity.pdbx_description
1 polymer ?
#
loop_
_entity_poly.entity_id
_entity_poly.type
_entity_poly.pdbx_seq_one_letter_code
_entity_poly.pdbx_strand_id
1 'polypeptide(L)'
;MTRSKIRTSGAEGLTLSSTDITIDSGDLLFGTSAKGVNLGVTSNTDGNTLDDYEEGTWTPSVSAGAISGTSISYSGTYTKIGRSVLLNFKASSSSGDVNVSSYVGIGGVPFTILSDKDGTGVVTT
;
A
#
# COMPACT_ATOMS: atom_id res chain seq x y z
N MET A 1 26.92 31.27 5.90
CA MET A 1 26.13 30.99 4.69
C MET A 1 24.65 31.20 5.01
N THR A 2 24.04 32.19 4.35
CA THR A 2 22.62 32.48 4.55
C THR A 2 21.82 31.46 3.77
N ARG A 3 21.08 30.58 4.47
CA ARG A 3 20.16 29.64 3.80
C ARG A 3 19.06 30.45 3.14
N SER A 4 18.99 30.43 1.83
CA SER A 4 17.90 31.04 1.07
C SER A 4 16.61 30.29 1.37
N LYS A 5 15.72 30.92 2.12
CA LYS A 5 14.37 30.37 2.32
C LYS A 5 13.56 30.68 1.05
N ILE A 6 13.22 29.65 0.30
CA ILE A 6 12.27 29.80 -0.80
C ILE A 6 10.91 30.06 -0.17
N ARG A 7 10.49 31.33 -0.16
CA ARG A 7 9.13 31.72 0.25
C ARG A 7 8.35 32.01 -1.03
N THR A 8 7.52 31.06 -1.42
CA THR A 8 6.51 31.33 -2.44
C THR A 8 5.35 32.07 -1.79
N SER A 9 5.34 33.39 -1.89
CA SER A 9 4.16 34.19 -1.55
C SER A 9 3.29 34.31 -2.80
N GLY A 10 2.38 33.36 -3.01
CA GLY A 10 1.49 33.34 -4.15
C GLY A 10 1.31 31.95 -4.74
N ALA A 11 0.34 31.76 -5.59
CA ALA A 11 -0.06 30.49 -6.21
C ALA A 11 0.93 29.97 -7.29
N GLU A 12 2.16 30.48 -7.33
CA GLU A 12 3.18 30.05 -8.27
C GLU A 12 3.95 28.86 -7.72
N GLY A 13 4.05 27.81 -8.51
CA GLY A 13 4.75 26.58 -8.16
C GLY A 13 6.26 26.81 -7.93
N LEU A 14 6.88 25.90 -7.21
CA LEU A 14 8.32 25.88 -7.00
C LEU A 14 9.02 25.59 -8.35
N THR A 15 9.79 26.57 -8.88
CA THR A 15 10.65 26.36 -10.05
C THR A 15 12.11 26.41 -9.60
N LEU A 16 12.85 25.34 -9.83
CA LEU A 16 14.29 25.29 -9.60
C LEU A 16 15.03 25.31 -10.92
N SER A 17 16.11 26.05 -10.96
CA SER A 17 16.99 26.16 -12.15
C SER A 17 18.06 25.07 -12.20
N SER A 18 18.21 24.28 -11.13
CA SER A 18 19.11 23.12 -11.07
C SER A 18 18.34 21.83 -11.38
N THR A 19 19.08 20.79 -11.70
CA THR A 19 18.52 19.51 -12.12
C THR A 19 17.85 18.71 -11.00
N ASP A 20 18.16 19.03 -9.73
CA ASP A 20 17.75 18.21 -8.60
C ASP A 20 17.04 19.03 -7.50
N ILE A 21 16.13 18.37 -6.81
CA ILE A 21 15.52 18.84 -5.56
C ILE A 21 16.03 17.95 -4.44
N THR A 22 16.77 18.55 -3.49
CA THR A 22 17.26 17.84 -2.30
C THR A 22 16.49 18.31 -1.06
N ILE A 23 15.95 17.36 -0.32
CA ILE A 23 15.35 17.57 1.00
C ILE A 23 16.31 17.01 2.03
N ASP A 24 17.02 17.88 2.74
CA ASP A 24 18.07 17.48 3.70
C ASP A 24 17.49 16.81 4.96
N SER A 25 16.29 17.21 5.36
CA SER A 25 15.57 16.63 6.51
C SER A 25 14.08 16.94 6.40
N GLY A 26 13.25 15.98 6.74
CA GLY A 26 11.79 16.05 6.62
C GLY A 26 11.27 15.38 5.36
N ASP A 27 9.96 15.42 5.21
CA ASP A 27 9.23 14.73 4.14
C ASP A 27 8.68 15.72 3.10
N LEU A 28 8.38 15.23 1.91
CA LEU A 28 7.60 15.95 0.91
C LEU A 28 6.11 15.70 1.18
N LEU A 29 5.40 16.71 1.67
CA LEU A 29 3.98 16.64 1.96
C LEU A 29 3.17 17.45 0.95
N PHE A 30 2.20 16.80 0.31
CA PHE A 30 1.20 17.45 -0.51
C PHE A 30 0.02 17.88 0.35
N GLY A 31 -0.23 19.19 0.45
CA GLY A 31 -1.24 19.75 1.35
C GLY A 31 -2.70 19.53 0.92
N THR A 32 -2.94 18.78 -0.16
CA THR A 32 -4.28 18.49 -0.70
C THR A 32 -4.30 17.01 -1.09
N SER A 33 -5.40 16.32 -0.78
CA SER A 33 -5.62 14.93 -1.20
C SER A 33 -5.62 14.77 -2.72
N ALA A 34 -5.33 13.57 -3.20
CA ALA A 34 -5.20 13.24 -4.62
C ALA A 34 -4.16 14.12 -5.35
N LYS A 35 -3.08 14.46 -4.65
CA LYS A 35 -1.88 15.09 -5.22
C LYS A 35 -0.68 14.20 -4.94
N GLY A 36 0.19 14.09 -5.92
CA GLY A 36 1.35 13.22 -5.85
C GLY A 36 2.42 13.61 -6.85
N VAL A 37 3.27 12.67 -7.18
CA VAL A 37 4.39 12.85 -8.11
C VAL A 37 4.00 12.34 -9.48
N ASN A 38 4.08 13.19 -10.51
CA ASN A 38 3.90 12.80 -11.90
C ASN A 38 5.19 12.14 -12.41
N LEU A 39 5.08 10.95 -12.96
CA LEU A 39 6.21 10.15 -13.42
C LEU A 39 6.18 9.96 -14.93
N GLY A 40 7.28 10.33 -15.60
CA GLY A 40 7.46 10.12 -17.03
C GLY A 40 6.63 11.02 -17.95
N VAL A 41 6.10 12.13 -17.45
CA VAL A 41 5.28 13.09 -18.23
C VAL A 41 5.68 14.52 -17.93
N THR A 42 5.40 15.43 -18.88
CA THR A 42 5.66 16.87 -18.78
C THR A 42 4.41 17.69 -18.42
N SER A 43 3.25 17.04 -18.34
CA SER A 43 1.98 17.65 -17.94
C SER A 43 1.31 16.79 -16.87
N ASN A 44 0.54 17.45 -16.01
CA ASN A 44 -0.21 16.74 -14.98
C ASN A 44 -1.30 15.86 -15.62
N THR A 45 -1.14 14.55 -15.52
CA THR A 45 -2.11 13.56 -15.98
C THR A 45 -2.35 12.55 -14.86
N ASP A 46 -3.60 12.28 -14.56
CA ASP A 46 -4.02 11.42 -13.48
C ASP A 46 -3.40 10.01 -13.57
N GLY A 47 -3.38 9.41 -14.74
CA GLY A 47 -2.82 8.08 -14.96
C GLY A 47 -1.31 7.94 -14.72
N ASN A 48 -0.57 9.04 -14.61
CA ASN A 48 0.86 9.08 -14.34
C ASN A 48 1.20 9.68 -12.96
N THR A 49 0.18 9.96 -12.15
CA THR A 49 0.37 10.51 -10.81
C THR A 49 0.46 9.37 -9.79
N LEU A 50 1.55 9.33 -9.06
CA LEU A 50 1.68 8.50 -7.87
C LEU A 50 1.13 9.29 -6.68
N ASP A 51 -0.12 9.08 -6.35
CA ASP A 51 -0.87 9.80 -5.31
C ASP A 51 -1.61 8.90 -4.32
N ASP A 52 -1.57 7.58 -4.54
CA ASP A 52 -2.29 6.59 -3.77
C ASP A 52 -1.32 5.50 -3.28
N TYR A 53 -0.63 5.81 -2.18
CA TYR A 53 0.22 4.88 -1.45
C TYR A 53 -0.32 4.70 -0.03
N GLU A 54 -0.50 3.46 0.38
CA GLU A 54 -1.00 3.12 1.69
C GLU A 54 -0.39 1.81 2.19
N GLU A 55 -0.01 1.77 3.43
CA GLU A 55 0.39 0.54 4.14
C GLU A 55 -0.47 0.36 5.38
N GLY A 56 -0.73 -0.89 5.72
CA GLY A 56 -1.51 -1.16 6.91
C GLY A 56 -1.55 -2.63 7.30
N THR A 57 -2.32 -2.87 8.33
CA THR A 57 -2.62 -4.22 8.83
C THR A 57 -4.10 -4.53 8.63
N TRP A 58 -4.42 -5.80 8.52
CA TRP A 58 -5.79 -6.28 8.43
C TRP A 58 -5.95 -7.60 9.18
N THR A 59 -7.17 -7.94 9.53
CA THR A 59 -7.49 -9.19 10.20
C THR A 59 -8.15 -10.12 9.19
N PRO A 60 -7.45 -11.13 8.70
CA PRO A 60 -8.01 -12.11 7.78
C PRO A 60 -9.13 -12.91 8.42
N SER A 61 -10.19 -13.19 7.66
CA SER A 61 -11.15 -14.25 7.95
C SER A 61 -10.83 -15.46 7.08
N VAL A 62 -10.98 -16.66 7.63
CA VAL A 62 -10.65 -17.90 6.94
C VAL A 62 -11.88 -18.81 6.94
N SER A 63 -12.10 -19.52 5.83
CA SER A 63 -13.17 -20.51 5.73
C SER A 63 -13.04 -21.57 6.82
N ALA A 64 -14.15 -21.87 7.50
CA ALA A 64 -14.19 -22.82 8.59
C ALA A 64 -13.68 -24.20 8.16
N GLY A 65 -12.77 -24.78 8.95
CA GLY A 65 -12.20 -26.10 8.73
C GLY A 65 -11.09 -26.20 7.68
N ALA A 66 -10.79 -25.11 6.94
CA ALA A 66 -9.72 -25.10 5.94
C ALA A 66 -8.33 -25.08 6.55
N ILE A 67 -8.18 -24.43 7.69
CA ILE A 67 -6.94 -24.38 8.47
C ILE A 67 -7.23 -24.96 9.87
N SER A 68 -6.39 -25.87 10.32
CA SER A 68 -6.49 -26.50 11.63
C SER A 68 -5.18 -26.43 12.40
N GLY A 69 -5.29 -26.39 13.72
CA GLY A 69 -4.20 -26.29 14.67
C GLY A 69 -4.71 -25.87 16.05
N THR A 70 -3.82 -25.73 17.01
CA THR A 70 -4.17 -25.32 18.37
C THR A 70 -4.20 -23.79 18.49
N SER A 71 -5.38 -23.23 18.84
CA SER A 71 -5.53 -21.78 19.06
C SER A 71 -4.92 -20.95 17.93
N ILE A 72 -5.47 -21.08 16.73
CA ILE A 72 -4.94 -20.40 15.56
C ILE A 72 -5.29 -18.91 15.62
N SER A 73 -4.31 -18.08 15.36
CA SER A 73 -4.44 -16.65 15.17
C SER A 73 -4.10 -16.26 13.74
N TYR A 74 -4.76 -15.24 13.24
CA TYR A 74 -4.57 -14.71 11.89
C TYR A 74 -4.14 -13.26 11.94
N SER A 75 -3.20 -12.90 11.10
CA SER A 75 -2.77 -11.52 10.90
C SER A 75 -2.40 -11.28 9.44
N GLY A 76 -2.51 -10.05 9.02
CA GLY A 76 -2.13 -9.66 7.68
C GLY A 76 -1.59 -8.25 7.63
N THR A 77 -0.78 -7.99 6.62
CA THR A 77 -0.31 -6.66 6.24
C THR A 77 -0.63 -6.43 4.78
N TYR A 78 -0.72 -5.17 4.39
CA TYR A 78 -0.89 -4.82 3.00
C TYR A 78 -0.04 -3.61 2.62
N THR A 79 0.27 -3.54 1.34
CA THR A 79 0.81 -2.35 0.67
C THR A 79 -0.02 -2.10 -0.57
N LYS A 80 -0.54 -0.88 -0.72
CA LYS A 80 -1.29 -0.43 -1.89
C LYS A 80 -0.51 0.65 -2.63
N ILE A 81 -0.39 0.51 -3.93
CA ILE A 81 0.20 1.51 -4.82
C ILE A 81 -0.74 1.69 -6.01
N GLY A 82 -1.45 2.79 -6.04
CA GLY A 82 -2.51 3.01 -7.01
C GLY A 82 -3.55 1.89 -6.93
N ARG A 83 -3.72 1.13 -8.01
CA ARG A 83 -4.67 0.01 -8.09
C ARG A 83 -4.09 -1.35 -7.75
N SER A 84 -2.79 -1.42 -7.52
CA SER A 84 -2.11 -2.65 -7.12
C SER A 84 -2.10 -2.80 -5.60
N VAL A 85 -2.54 -3.95 -5.11
CA VAL A 85 -2.56 -4.27 -3.69
C VAL A 85 -1.79 -5.56 -3.46
N LEU A 86 -0.74 -5.48 -2.64
CA LEU A 86 -0.03 -6.64 -2.13
C LEU A 86 -0.56 -6.98 -0.75
N LEU A 87 -1.09 -8.17 -0.59
CA LEU A 87 -1.60 -8.70 0.68
C LEU A 87 -0.68 -9.78 1.21
N ASN A 88 -0.30 -9.68 2.46
CA ASN A 88 0.37 -10.74 3.19
C ASN A 88 -0.60 -11.32 4.21
N PHE A 89 -0.59 -12.64 4.33
CA PHE A 89 -1.41 -13.40 5.27
C PHE A 89 -0.52 -14.30 6.12
N LYS A 90 -0.81 -14.37 7.41
CA LYS A 90 -0.14 -15.29 8.33
C LYS A 90 -1.18 -15.98 9.21
N ALA A 91 -1.13 -17.31 9.26
CA ALA A 91 -1.76 -18.13 10.28
C ALA A 91 -0.69 -18.63 11.26
N SER A 92 -0.97 -18.53 12.55
CA SER A 92 -0.05 -18.99 13.59
C SER A 92 -0.80 -19.84 14.60
N SER A 93 -0.23 -20.97 14.98
CA SER A 93 -0.73 -21.83 16.06
C SER A 93 0.03 -21.55 17.36
N SER A 94 -0.65 -21.65 18.50
CA SER A 94 -0.01 -21.52 19.82
C SER A 94 0.89 -22.73 20.17
N SER A 95 0.62 -23.89 19.60
CA SER A 95 1.47 -25.06 19.71
C SER A 95 1.20 -26.06 18.57
N GLY A 96 2.26 -26.68 18.04
CA GLY A 96 2.18 -27.63 16.94
C GLY A 96 1.99 -26.95 15.58
N ASP A 97 1.70 -27.74 14.59
CA ASP A 97 1.64 -27.32 13.20
C ASP A 97 0.31 -26.64 12.84
N VAL A 98 0.39 -25.77 11.86
CA VAL A 98 -0.76 -25.25 11.14
C VAL A 98 -0.97 -26.12 9.91
N ASN A 99 -2.09 -26.83 9.84
CA ASN A 99 -2.40 -27.72 8.74
C ASN A 99 -3.45 -27.13 7.82
N VAL A 100 -3.22 -27.23 6.53
CA VAL A 100 -4.17 -26.84 5.48
C VAL A 100 -4.72 -28.10 4.83
N SER A 101 -6.00 -28.36 4.98
CA SER A 101 -6.64 -29.61 4.54
C SER A 101 -7.42 -29.49 3.23
N SER A 102 -7.66 -28.28 2.74
CA SER A 102 -8.50 -28.02 1.56
C SER A 102 -8.23 -26.62 1.01
N TYR A 103 -9.04 -26.19 0.06
CA TYR A 103 -9.01 -24.80 -0.40
C TYR A 103 -9.28 -23.84 0.75
N VAL A 104 -8.43 -22.83 0.88
CA VAL A 104 -8.57 -21.79 1.90
C VAL A 104 -9.20 -20.57 1.27
N GLY A 105 -10.43 -20.26 1.65
CA GLY A 105 -11.03 -18.96 1.35
C GLY A 105 -10.53 -17.95 2.37
N ILE A 106 -9.84 -16.92 1.92
CA ILE A 106 -9.37 -15.81 2.75
C ILE A 106 -10.22 -14.60 2.45
N GLY A 107 -10.91 -14.10 3.48
CA GLY A 107 -11.75 -12.91 3.43
C GLY A 107 -11.29 -11.84 4.41
N GLY A 108 -12.10 -10.80 4.57
CA GLY A 108 -11.80 -9.68 5.45
C GLY A 108 -10.80 -8.70 4.86
N VAL A 109 -10.54 -8.78 3.54
CA VAL A 109 -9.65 -7.84 2.84
C VAL A 109 -10.15 -6.40 3.02
N PRO A 110 -9.24 -5.44 3.27
CA PRO A 110 -9.61 -4.05 3.57
C PRO A 110 -10.04 -3.24 2.34
N PHE A 111 -10.03 -3.85 1.15
CA PHE A 111 -10.39 -3.20 -0.11
C PHE A 111 -11.53 -3.92 -0.80
N THR A 112 -12.33 -3.16 -1.53
CA THR A 112 -13.37 -3.74 -2.39
C THR A 112 -12.72 -4.44 -3.59
N ILE A 113 -12.92 -5.74 -3.70
CA ILE A 113 -12.54 -6.51 -4.90
C ILE A 113 -13.69 -6.47 -5.91
N LEU A 114 -13.35 -6.43 -7.19
CA LEU A 114 -14.36 -6.53 -8.25
C LEU A 114 -15.00 -7.92 -8.17
N SER A 115 -16.31 -7.96 -7.99
CA SER A 115 -17.07 -9.19 -7.68
C SER A 115 -17.17 -10.18 -8.85
N ASP A 116 -16.78 -9.79 -10.05
CA ASP A 116 -16.91 -10.56 -11.28
C ASP A 116 -15.56 -11.08 -11.83
N LYS A 117 -14.51 -10.95 -11.07
CA LYS A 117 -13.16 -11.36 -11.50
C LYS A 117 -12.53 -12.33 -10.51
N ASP A 118 -12.01 -13.40 -11.07
CA ASP A 118 -11.17 -14.34 -10.32
C ASP A 118 -9.84 -13.65 -9.99
N GLY A 119 -9.50 -13.63 -8.70
CA GLY A 119 -8.20 -13.16 -8.24
C GLY A 119 -7.14 -14.25 -8.41
N THR A 120 -6.00 -13.90 -9.00
CA THR A 120 -4.83 -14.78 -9.04
C THR A 120 -3.88 -14.38 -7.92
N GLY A 121 -3.61 -15.31 -7.01
CA GLY A 121 -2.65 -15.12 -5.92
C GLY A 121 -1.51 -16.13 -6.03
N VAL A 122 -0.32 -15.72 -5.59
CA VAL A 122 0.82 -16.63 -5.38
C VAL A 122 0.94 -16.88 -3.88
N VAL A 123 0.88 -18.16 -3.49
CA VAL A 123 1.15 -18.59 -2.12
C VAL A 123 2.56 -19.18 -2.10
N THR A 124 3.41 -18.61 -1.26
CA THR A 124 4.73 -19.19 -0.95
C THR A 124 4.68 -19.83 0.44
N THR A 125 5.12 -21.05 0.56
CA THR A 125 5.27 -21.81 1.81
C THR A 125 6.68 -21.65 2.39
#